data_947e23f530b1d9a20d69bbfc13b0a054
#
_entry.id   947e23f530b1d9a20d69bbfc13b0a054
#
_cell.length_a   1.000
_cell.length_b   1.000
_cell.length_c   1.000
_cell.angle_alpha   90.00
_cell.angle_beta   90.00
_cell.angle_gamma   90.00
#
_symmetry.space_group_name_H-M   'P 1'
#
loop_
_entity.id
_entity.type
_entity.pdbx_description
1 polymer ?
#
loop_
_entity_poly.entity_id
_entity_poly.type
_entity_poly.pdbx_seq_one_letter_code
_entity_poly.pdbx_strand_id
1 'polypeptide(L)'
;MPASHKQITRILPRRCSLNHPTVIIRYNVFLDGHRYNDDLLNTQDYFFWITLASQGYIFRNLKDRLLKFRRVNNFYKRRGLSKSLNEFKARIYAITKLKQYSPYNFFYACGVLSLRLMPGKVVKLAYKLDRHLLERFGKH
;
A
#
# COMPACT_ATOMS: atom_id res chain seq x y z
N MET A 1 4.37 2.89 -11.19
CA MET A 1 4.09 1.80 -10.24
C MET A 1 4.99 0.62 -10.58
N PRO A 2 5.37 -0.27 -9.62
CA PRO A 2 6.16 -1.46 -9.91
C PRO A 2 5.39 -2.38 -10.86
N ALA A 3 6.04 -2.89 -11.91
CA ALA A 3 5.37 -3.67 -12.95
C ALA A 3 5.40 -5.19 -12.68
N SER A 4 6.54 -5.72 -12.22
CA SER A 4 6.73 -7.16 -12.02
C SER A 4 6.32 -7.62 -10.63
N HIS A 5 5.98 -8.91 -10.50
CA HIS A 5 5.66 -9.55 -9.22
C HIS A 5 6.74 -9.32 -8.15
N LYS A 6 8.01 -9.53 -8.50
CA LYS A 6 9.16 -9.32 -7.59
C LYS A 6 9.24 -7.88 -7.07
N GLN A 7 8.98 -6.89 -7.93
CA GLN A 7 8.96 -5.49 -7.52
C GLN A 7 7.74 -5.16 -6.64
N ILE A 8 6.58 -5.72 -6.97
CA ILE A 8 5.33 -5.54 -6.23
C ILE A 8 5.49 -6.10 -4.82
N THR A 9 5.90 -7.35 -4.68
CA THR A 9 6.05 -8.01 -3.37
C THR A 9 7.12 -7.35 -2.52
N ARG A 10 8.23 -6.91 -3.10
CA ARG A 10 9.28 -6.16 -2.39
C ARG A 10 8.78 -4.84 -1.79
N ILE A 11 7.79 -4.20 -2.40
CA ILE A 11 7.27 -2.89 -1.98
C ILE A 11 6.09 -3.04 -1.00
N LEU A 12 5.38 -4.17 -1.01
CA LEU A 12 4.21 -4.39 -0.16
C LEU A 12 4.44 -4.06 1.34
N PRO A 13 5.58 -4.36 2.00
CA PRO A 13 5.78 -3.96 3.40
C PRO A 13 5.79 -2.45 3.64
N ARG A 14 5.98 -1.65 2.60
CA ARG A 14 6.05 -0.19 2.70
C ARG A 14 4.78 0.50 2.25
N ARG A 15 4.16 0.01 1.18
CA ARG A 15 2.92 0.59 0.63
C ARG A 15 2.16 -0.41 -0.23
N CYS A 16 0.85 -0.24 -0.30
CA CYS A 16 0.05 -0.92 -1.31
C CYS A 16 0.48 -0.44 -2.70
N SER A 17 0.88 -1.38 -3.57
CA SER A 17 1.36 -1.13 -4.93
C SER A 17 0.36 -1.54 -6.00
N LEU A 18 -0.89 -1.82 -5.61
CA LEU A 18 -2.01 -2.16 -6.49
C LEU A 18 -3.13 -1.16 -6.25
N ASN A 19 -3.73 -0.67 -7.34
CA ASN A 19 -4.89 0.23 -7.28
C ASN A 19 -6.17 -0.61 -7.34
N HIS A 20 -6.82 -0.82 -6.22
CA HIS A 20 -8.02 -1.66 -6.11
C HIS A 20 -9.07 -1.43 -7.22
N PRO A 21 -9.45 -0.20 -7.63
CA PRO A 21 -10.45 0.01 -8.66
C PRO A 21 -10.07 -0.47 -10.07
N THR A 22 -8.80 -0.84 -10.29
CA THR A 22 -8.28 -1.25 -11.60
C THR A 22 -7.75 -2.67 -11.61
N VAL A 23 -8.02 -3.45 -10.56
CA VAL A 23 -7.51 -4.82 -10.45
C VAL A 23 -8.45 -5.79 -11.16
N ILE A 24 -7.87 -6.65 -11.98
CA ILE A 24 -8.53 -7.84 -12.52
C ILE A 24 -7.99 -9.04 -11.76
N ILE A 25 -8.88 -9.87 -11.22
CA ILE A 25 -8.55 -11.05 -10.42
C ILE A 25 -9.07 -12.28 -11.15
N ARG A 26 -8.25 -13.32 -11.26
CA ARG A 26 -8.71 -14.62 -11.76
C ARG A 26 -9.76 -15.20 -10.82
N TYR A 27 -10.85 -15.69 -11.36
CA TYR A 27 -11.97 -16.23 -10.56
C TYR A 27 -11.55 -17.39 -9.63
N ASN A 28 -10.57 -18.17 -10.03
CA ASN A 28 -10.02 -19.28 -9.22
C ASN A 28 -9.55 -18.81 -7.83
N VAL A 29 -9.06 -17.58 -7.68
CA VAL A 29 -8.70 -17.02 -6.36
C VAL A 29 -9.88 -17.08 -5.39
N PHE A 30 -11.08 -16.84 -5.87
CA PHE A 30 -12.30 -16.91 -5.06
C PHE A 30 -12.81 -18.34 -4.88
N LEU A 31 -12.57 -19.23 -5.84
CA LEU A 31 -12.86 -20.67 -5.70
C LEU A 31 -11.96 -21.30 -4.65
N ASP A 32 -10.69 -20.87 -4.54
CA ASP A 32 -9.75 -21.31 -3.51
C ASP A 32 -10.12 -20.78 -2.10
N GLY A 33 -11.26 -20.12 -1.95
CA GLY A 33 -11.80 -19.67 -0.67
C GLY A 33 -11.32 -18.29 -0.21
N HIS A 34 -10.50 -17.58 -1.01
CA HIS A 34 -10.04 -16.26 -0.63
C HIS A 34 -11.14 -15.21 -0.69
N ARG A 35 -11.24 -14.40 0.36
CA ARG A 35 -12.24 -13.32 0.49
C ARG A 35 -11.59 -12.09 1.10
N TYR A 36 -12.20 -10.94 0.87
CA TYR A 36 -11.89 -9.73 1.65
C TYR A 36 -12.32 -9.93 3.09
N ASN A 37 -11.55 -9.35 4.02
CA ASN A 37 -11.93 -9.37 5.43
C ASN A 37 -12.81 -8.16 5.73
N ASP A 38 -14.06 -8.39 6.11
CA ASP A 38 -15.07 -7.35 6.36
C ASP A 38 -14.79 -6.54 7.64
N ASP A 39 -14.01 -7.10 8.59
CA ASP A 39 -13.61 -6.39 9.81
C ASP A 39 -12.57 -5.28 9.55
N LEU A 40 -11.93 -5.28 8.37
CA LEU A 40 -10.85 -4.38 8.02
C LEU A 40 -11.34 -3.19 7.17
N LEU A 41 -12.18 -2.33 7.73
CA LEU A 41 -12.64 -1.12 7.05
C LEU A 41 -11.47 -0.26 6.56
N ASN A 42 -11.51 0.14 5.28
CA ASN A 42 -10.55 1.04 4.61
C ASN A 42 -9.17 0.48 4.24
N THR A 43 -8.83 -0.76 4.57
CA THR A 43 -7.53 -1.39 4.24
C THR A 43 -7.67 -2.87 3.85
N GLN A 44 -8.88 -3.36 3.67
CA GLN A 44 -9.18 -4.74 3.31
C GLN A 44 -8.44 -5.20 2.05
N ASP A 45 -8.34 -4.33 1.05
CA ASP A 45 -7.62 -4.57 -0.19
C ASP A 45 -6.13 -4.82 0.05
N TYR A 46 -5.50 -4.03 0.91
CA TYR A 46 -4.07 -4.18 1.20
C TYR A 46 -3.77 -5.51 1.91
N PHE A 47 -4.55 -5.88 2.91
CA PHE A 47 -4.43 -7.18 3.57
C PHE A 47 -4.66 -8.35 2.60
N PHE A 48 -5.65 -8.22 1.72
CA PHE A 48 -5.95 -9.23 0.71
C PHE A 48 -4.77 -9.47 -0.23
N TRP A 49 -4.13 -8.40 -0.75
CA TRP A 49 -2.95 -8.52 -1.60
C TRP A 49 -1.77 -9.16 -0.88
N ILE A 50 -1.55 -8.83 0.39
CA ILE A 50 -0.47 -9.42 1.20
C ILE A 50 -0.72 -10.92 1.38
N THR A 51 -1.95 -11.31 1.70
CA THR A 51 -2.35 -12.72 1.87
C THR A 51 -2.10 -13.50 0.58
N LEU A 52 -2.60 -13.02 -0.55
CA LEU A 52 -2.38 -13.67 -1.85
C LEU A 52 -0.88 -13.76 -2.21
N ALA A 53 -0.12 -12.68 -1.97
CA ALA A 53 1.32 -12.69 -2.22
C ALA A 53 2.06 -13.73 -1.36
N SER A 54 1.67 -13.90 -0.09
CA SER A 54 2.28 -14.89 0.81
C SER A 54 1.97 -16.33 0.45
N GLN A 55 0.93 -16.55 -0.35
CA GLN A 55 0.50 -17.86 -0.84
C GLN A 55 0.98 -18.16 -2.28
N GLY A 56 1.82 -17.28 -2.84
CA GLY A 56 2.45 -17.52 -4.14
C GLY A 56 1.66 -17.03 -5.35
N TYR A 57 0.54 -16.32 -5.17
CA TYR A 57 -0.18 -15.71 -6.29
C TYR A 57 0.67 -14.63 -6.96
N ILE A 58 0.66 -14.61 -8.29
CA ILE A 58 1.50 -13.72 -9.10
C ILE A 58 0.74 -12.45 -9.48
N PHE A 59 1.39 -11.31 -9.27
CA PHE A 59 0.87 -9.98 -9.60
C PHE A 59 1.62 -9.34 -10.76
N ARG A 60 0.92 -8.52 -11.52
CA ARG A 60 1.51 -7.68 -12.56
C ARG A 60 0.72 -6.37 -12.67
N ASN A 61 1.42 -5.24 -12.76
CA ASN A 61 0.82 -3.97 -13.16
C ASN A 61 1.12 -3.69 -14.63
N LEU A 62 0.12 -3.21 -15.35
CA LEU A 62 0.30 -2.67 -16.69
C LEU A 62 1.07 -1.35 -16.61
N LYS A 63 1.86 -1.03 -17.64
CA LYS A 63 2.61 0.23 -17.72
C LYS A 63 1.71 1.39 -18.17
N ASP A 64 0.60 1.07 -18.81
CA ASP A 64 -0.32 2.02 -19.39
C ASP A 64 -1.09 2.79 -18.31
N ARG A 65 -1.39 4.05 -18.58
CA ARG A 65 -2.13 4.94 -17.67
C ARG A 65 -3.62 4.87 -17.97
N LEU A 66 -4.28 3.83 -17.51
CA LEU A 66 -5.68 3.51 -17.83
C LEU A 66 -6.69 4.13 -16.84
N LEU A 67 -6.23 4.69 -15.71
CA LEU A 67 -7.10 5.27 -14.69
C LEU A 67 -6.90 6.79 -14.55
N LYS A 68 -7.98 7.54 -14.67
CA LYS A 68 -8.05 8.96 -14.26
C LYS A 68 -8.66 9.04 -12.87
N PHE A 69 -7.88 9.43 -11.88
CA PHE A 69 -8.33 9.54 -10.50
C PHE A 69 -8.71 10.99 -10.16
N ARG A 70 -10.00 11.22 -9.86
CA ARG A 70 -10.50 12.55 -9.45
C ARG A 70 -10.15 12.80 -7.98
N ARG A 71 -9.38 13.85 -7.72
CA ARG A 71 -9.10 14.31 -6.35
C ARG A 71 -10.09 15.43 -5.99
N VAL A 72 -10.90 15.22 -4.97
CA VAL A 72 -11.75 16.26 -4.37
C VAL A 72 -11.01 16.94 -3.21
N ASN A 73 -11.29 18.22 -2.95
CA ASN A 73 -10.60 19.05 -1.98
C ASN A 73 -10.55 18.48 -0.54
N ASN A 74 -11.48 17.59 -0.19
CA ASN A 74 -11.55 16.94 1.13
C ASN A 74 -10.81 15.60 1.22
N PHE A 75 -9.98 15.24 0.23
CA PHE A 75 -9.25 13.97 0.21
C PHE A 75 -8.36 13.75 1.44
N TYR A 76 -7.80 14.82 1.99
CA TYR A 76 -6.92 14.75 3.17
C TYR A 76 -7.69 14.63 4.51
N LYS A 77 -8.94 15.10 4.59
CA LYS A 77 -9.76 15.01 5.82
C LYS A 77 -10.23 13.59 6.15
N ARG A 78 -10.27 12.69 5.16
CA ARG A 78 -10.69 11.28 5.34
C ARG A 78 -9.63 10.36 5.95
N ARG A 79 -8.50 10.91 6.41
CA ARG A 79 -7.39 10.14 6.98
C ARG A 79 -7.43 10.20 8.50
N GLY A 80 -8.44 9.54 9.12
CA GLY A 80 -8.54 9.41 10.57
C GLY A 80 -7.43 8.52 11.18
N LEU A 81 -7.27 8.61 12.50
CA LEU A 81 -6.33 7.80 13.29
C LEU A 81 -6.52 6.30 13.03
N SER A 82 -7.78 5.83 12.98
CA SER A 82 -8.12 4.43 12.70
C SER A 82 -7.52 3.93 11.38
N LYS A 83 -7.62 4.72 10.30
CA LYS A 83 -7.02 4.36 9.01
C LYS A 83 -5.49 4.29 9.10
N SER A 84 -4.86 5.22 9.82
CA SER A 84 -3.39 5.23 9.97
C SER A 84 -2.90 4.02 10.75
N LEU A 85 -3.61 3.62 11.79
CA LEU A 85 -3.33 2.40 12.57
C LEU A 85 -3.56 1.13 11.73
N ASN A 86 -4.64 1.06 10.96
CA ASN A 86 -4.90 -0.08 10.08
C ASN A 86 -3.84 -0.21 8.98
N GLU A 87 -3.38 0.89 8.40
CA GLU A 87 -2.27 0.85 7.45
C GLU A 87 -0.93 0.46 8.10
N PHE A 88 -0.69 0.84 9.35
CA PHE A 88 0.47 0.37 10.12
C PHE A 88 0.38 -1.14 10.35
N LYS A 89 -0.76 -1.64 10.85
CA LYS A 89 -1.02 -3.08 11.02
C LYS A 89 -0.80 -3.85 9.71
N ALA A 90 -1.27 -3.32 8.58
CA ALA A 90 -1.06 -3.94 7.28
C ALA A 90 0.42 -4.04 6.90
N ARG A 91 1.25 -3.00 7.22
CA ARG A 91 2.71 -3.06 6.98
C ARG A 91 3.39 -4.11 7.84
N ILE A 92 3.07 -4.18 9.12
CA ILE A 92 3.60 -5.23 10.01
C ILE A 92 3.17 -6.61 9.52
N TYR A 93 1.90 -6.77 9.13
CA TYR A 93 1.40 -8.01 8.55
C TYR A 93 2.15 -8.39 7.26
N ALA A 94 2.48 -7.42 6.39
CA ALA A 94 3.27 -7.68 5.20
C ALA A 94 4.70 -8.11 5.54
N ILE A 95 5.36 -7.46 6.51
CA ILE A 95 6.71 -7.82 6.95
C ILE A 95 6.74 -9.28 7.43
N THR A 96 5.75 -9.67 8.24
CA THR A 96 5.68 -11.02 8.83
C THR A 96 5.29 -12.08 7.79
N LYS A 97 4.21 -11.88 7.04
CA LYS A 97 3.70 -12.86 6.07
C LYS A 97 4.63 -13.07 4.88
N LEU A 98 5.28 -12.01 4.40
CA LEU A 98 6.24 -12.11 3.29
C LEU A 98 7.68 -12.40 3.78
N LYS A 99 7.89 -12.61 5.08
CA LYS A 99 9.20 -12.87 5.71
C LYS A 99 10.27 -11.83 5.33
N GLN A 100 9.85 -10.57 5.13
CA GLN A 100 10.75 -9.47 4.77
C GLN A 100 11.19 -8.69 6.02
N TYR A 101 11.81 -9.39 6.96
CA TYR A 101 12.31 -8.87 8.24
C TYR A 101 13.53 -7.97 8.00
N SER A 102 13.28 -6.73 7.60
CA SER A 102 14.31 -5.72 7.43
C SER A 102 14.09 -4.59 8.45
N PRO A 103 15.15 -4.15 9.17
CA PRO A 103 15.06 -2.97 10.03
C PRO A 103 14.51 -1.75 9.26
N TYR A 104 14.90 -1.59 8.00
CA TYR A 104 14.40 -0.54 7.14
C TYR A 104 12.87 -0.58 6.96
N ASN A 105 12.28 -1.75 6.72
CA ASN A 105 10.83 -1.89 6.57
C ASN A 105 10.10 -1.53 7.88
N PHE A 106 10.64 -1.93 9.01
CA PHE A 106 10.07 -1.62 10.32
C PHE A 106 10.15 -0.12 10.63
N PHE A 107 11.33 0.49 10.50
CA PHE A 107 11.50 1.93 10.72
C PHE A 107 10.66 2.76 9.74
N TYR A 108 10.50 2.32 8.50
CA TYR A 108 9.61 2.95 7.54
C TYR A 108 8.15 2.91 8.00
N ALA A 109 7.67 1.76 8.49
CA ALA A 109 6.30 1.63 8.99
C ALA A 109 6.05 2.56 10.19
N CYS A 110 6.98 2.60 11.15
CA CYS A 110 6.92 3.50 12.32
C CYS A 110 6.98 4.97 11.91
N GLY A 111 7.87 5.34 11.01
CA GLY A 111 8.02 6.71 10.51
C GLY A 111 6.77 7.22 9.80
N VAL A 112 6.14 6.40 8.96
CA VAL A 112 4.87 6.76 8.30
C VAL A 112 3.74 6.93 9.32
N LEU A 113 3.66 6.08 10.35
CA LEU A 113 2.68 6.23 11.42
C LEU A 113 2.92 7.54 12.18
N SER A 114 4.14 7.80 12.61
CA SER A 114 4.52 9.03 13.33
C SER A 114 4.18 10.29 12.53
N LEU A 115 4.52 10.32 11.24
CA LEU A 115 4.18 11.44 10.35
C LEU A 115 2.67 11.67 10.25
N ARG A 116 1.86 10.61 10.27
CA ARG A 116 0.40 10.71 10.18
C ARG A 116 -0.27 11.16 11.47
N LEU A 117 0.41 10.97 12.60
CA LEU A 117 -0.03 11.48 13.91
C LEU A 117 0.30 12.97 14.09
N MET A 118 1.17 13.55 13.24
CA MET A 118 1.55 14.96 13.31
C MET A 118 0.46 15.89 12.77
N PRO A 119 0.46 17.16 13.19
CA PRO A 119 -0.45 18.19 12.67
C PRO A 119 -0.39 18.30 11.14
N GLY A 120 -1.53 18.58 10.50
CA GLY A 120 -1.67 18.56 9.04
C GLY A 120 -0.68 19.44 8.26
N LYS A 121 -0.12 20.48 8.88
CA LYS A 121 0.93 21.34 8.27
C LYS A 121 2.23 20.55 8.04
N VAL A 122 2.65 19.75 9.02
CA VAL A 122 3.86 18.90 8.95
C VAL A 122 3.66 17.78 7.93
N VAL A 123 2.48 17.16 7.92
CA VAL A 123 2.12 16.13 6.93
C VAL A 123 2.20 16.65 5.51
N LYS A 124 1.70 17.86 5.24
CA LYS A 124 1.79 18.49 3.90
C LYS A 124 3.24 18.72 3.47
N LEU A 125 4.09 19.16 4.40
CA LEU A 125 5.52 19.40 4.13
C LEU A 125 6.24 18.08 3.83
N ALA A 126 6.01 17.04 4.63
CA ALA A 126 6.59 15.71 4.43
C ALA A 126 6.20 15.09 3.07
N TYR A 127 4.93 15.21 2.66
CA TYR A 127 4.48 14.76 1.34
C TYR A 127 5.12 15.56 0.19
N LYS A 128 5.37 16.84 0.39
CA LYS A 128 6.06 17.67 -0.62
C LYS A 128 7.51 17.23 -0.79
N LEU A 129 8.20 16.92 0.31
CA LEU A 129 9.57 16.42 0.33
C LEU A 129 9.68 15.01 -0.27
N ASP A 130 8.78 14.08 0.09
CA ASP A 130 8.75 12.71 -0.45
C ASP A 130 8.52 12.72 -1.97
N ARG A 131 7.64 13.59 -2.47
CA ARG A 131 7.43 13.74 -3.91
C ARG A 131 8.68 14.25 -4.63
N HIS A 132 9.38 15.22 -4.07
CA HIS A 132 10.64 15.74 -4.64
C HIS A 132 11.74 14.68 -4.66
N LEU A 133 11.83 13.85 -3.62
CA LEU A 133 12.79 12.74 -3.56
C LEU A 133 12.47 11.66 -4.58
N LEU A 134 11.19 11.28 -4.71
CA LEU A 134 10.76 10.28 -5.69
C LEU A 134 10.95 10.75 -7.14
N GLU A 135 10.79 12.04 -7.43
CA GLU A 135 11.06 12.62 -8.75
C GLU A 135 12.56 12.67 -9.07
N ARG A 136 13.43 12.85 -8.07
CA ARG A 136 14.89 12.82 -8.24
C ARG A 136 15.43 11.39 -8.47
N PHE A 137 14.91 10.40 -7.75
CA PHE A 137 15.36 9.00 -7.86
C PHE A 137 14.61 8.17 -8.91
N GLY A 138 13.58 8.70 -9.55
CA GLY A 138 12.81 8.03 -10.60
C GLY A 138 13.30 8.30 -12.03
N LYS A 139 14.42 9.00 -12.20
CA LYS A 139 15.02 9.32 -13.51
C LYS A 139 16.22 8.43 -13.87
N HIS A 140 16.35 7.27 -13.25
CA HIS A 140 17.31 6.23 -13.65
C HIS A 140 16.64 4.90 -13.90
#